data_28a4d77dd7d548013bbafcc540a1f11b
#
_entry.id   28a4d77dd7d548013bbafcc540a1f11b
#
_cell.length_a   1.000
_cell.length_b   1.000
_cell.length_c   1.000
_cell.angle_alpha   90.00
_cell.angle_beta   90.00
_cell.angle_gamma   90.00
#
_symmetry.space_group_name_H-M   'P 1'
#
loop_
_entity.id
_entity.type
_entity.pdbx_description
1 polymer ?
#
loop_
_entity_poly.entity_id
_entity_poly.type
_entity_poly.pdbx_seq_one_letter_code
_entity_poly.pdbx_strand_id
1 'polypeptide(L)'
;MRIAVTGASGFIGTELLSGLKKRKGIKVTAITRGGSARADSPFCTWKETDWSVKSLAVALEGADAVIHLAGVRGTGSDPAEYAVNTEMTRNLLEAMAEAGTKRIVFASTISVYDDENGIPWKEDSALKGRTMYGESKIKCEGLIHEYAADHGFTYGIVRIAQVLGEGEKRRGMMNVFIDTAASGGALKVIGKSEAKRQYIYVKDLAEILAALAAGSDAVDAGKDTIVNAGMPEAYTNLEIAGIVNRVYGNTTTIEYDDSSPETIKPSYMDTSKLKKLGFMPLDMEEALTEMKNRGLEY
;
A
#
# COMPACT_ATOMS: atom_id res chain seq x y z
N MET A 1 5.53 -18.25 -14.02
CA MET A 1 6.21 -17.18 -13.29
C MET A 1 6.10 -17.42 -11.79
N ARG A 2 7.19 -17.22 -11.03
CA ARG A 2 7.19 -17.27 -9.57
C ARG A 2 7.42 -15.88 -8.99
N ILE A 3 6.53 -15.43 -8.12
CA ILE A 3 6.62 -14.13 -7.46
C ILE A 3 6.86 -14.36 -5.96
N ALA A 4 7.93 -13.79 -5.42
CA ALA A 4 8.16 -13.75 -3.99
C ALA A 4 7.43 -12.53 -3.40
N VAL A 5 6.75 -12.69 -2.27
CA VAL A 5 6.00 -11.62 -1.61
C VAL A 5 6.44 -11.52 -0.17
N THR A 6 7.09 -10.43 0.22
CA THR A 6 7.38 -10.15 1.62
C THR A 6 6.20 -9.43 2.26
N GLY A 7 5.97 -9.65 3.56
CA GLY A 7 4.78 -9.09 4.23
C GLY A 7 3.47 -9.75 3.78
N ALA A 8 3.55 -10.97 3.23
CA ALA A 8 2.43 -11.71 2.66
C ALA A 8 1.28 -11.99 3.66
N SER A 9 1.57 -12.08 4.96
CA SER A 9 0.57 -12.28 6.02
C SER A 9 -0.12 -10.99 6.48
N GLY A 10 0.33 -9.84 5.98
CA GLY A 10 -0.23 -8.52 6.31
C GLY A 10 -1.54 -8.23 5.57
N PHE A 11 -2.14 -7.08 5.87
CA PHE A 11 -3.39 -6.60 5.28
C PHE A 11 -3.33 -6.59 3.74
N ILE A 12 -2.42 -5.81 3.14
CA ILE A 12 -2.24 -5.75 1.67
C ILE A 12 -1.80 -7.10 1.12
N GLY A 13 -0.89 -7.79 1.81
CA GLY A 13 -0.35 -9.09 1.38
C GLY A 13 -1.43 -10.15 1.24
N THR A 14 -2.39 -10.21 2.14
CA THR A 14 -3.49 -11.18 2.11
C THR A 14 -4.38 -10.97 0.87
N GLU A 15 -4.74 -9.73 0.56
CA GLU A 15 -5.53 -9.42 -0.64
C GLU A 15 -4.71 -9.65 -1.93
N LEU A 16 -3.42 -9.27 -1.93
CA LEU A 16 -2.52 -9.54 -3.05
C LEU A 16 -2.43 -11.04 -3.36
N LEU A 17 -2.28 -11.91 -2.36
CA LEU A 17 -2.29 -13.35 -2.56
C LEU A 17 -3.60 -13.85 -3.16
N SER A 18 -4.73 -13.30 -2.73
CA SER A 18 -6.05 -13.60 -3.31
C SER A 18 -6.14 -13.22 -4.79
N GLY A 19 -5.64 -12.04 -5.15
CA GLY A 19 -5.57 -11.55 -6.55
C GLY A 19 -4.63 -12.40 -7.41
N LEU A 20 -3.41 -12.67 -6.93
CA LEU A 20 -2.42 -13.47 -7.64
C LEU A 20 -2.90 -14.91 -7.90
N LYS A 21 -3.67 -15.50 -6.97
CA LYS A 21 -4.25 -16.85 -7.13
C LYS A 21 -5.16 -16.98 -8.35
N LYS A 22 -5.81 -15.89 -8.77
CA LYS A 22 -6.70 -15.85 -9.94
C LYS A 22 -5.95 -15.77 -11.26
N ARG A 23 -4.65 -15.43 -11.23
CA ARG A 23 -3.81 -15.28 -12.43
C ARG A 23 -3.19 -16.62 -12.83
N LYS A 24 -3.47 -17.07 -14.05
CA LYS A 24 -2.93 -18.35 -14.58
C LYS A 24 -1.39 -18.30 -14.68
N GLY A 25 -0.74 -19.42 -14.34
CA GLY A 25 0.71 -19.57 -14.49
C GLY A 25 1.55 -18.87 -13.42
N ILE A 26 0.93 -18.22 -12.42
CA ILE A 26 1.64 -17.63 -11.29
C ILE A 26 1.71 -18.62 -10.13
N LYS A 27 2.91 -18.73 -9.54
CA LYS A 27 3.17 -19.36 -8.24
C LYS A 27 3.78 -18.32 -7.31
N VAL A 28 3.50 -18.43 -6.03
CA VAL A 28 3.96 -17.48 -5.03
C VAL A 28 4.87 -18.15 -4.00
N THR A 29 5.95 -17.45 -3.64
CA THR A 29 6.69 -17.69 -2.40
C THR A 29 6.35 -16.57 -1.42
N ALA A 30 5.56 -16.90 -0.40
CA ALA A 30 5.17 -15.96 0.65
C ALA A 30 6.24 -15.92 1.74
N ILE A 31 6.91 -14.78 1.91
CA ILE A 31 8.01 -14.61 2.87
C ILE A 31 7.48 -13.87 4.11
N THR A 32 7.67 -14.47 5.28
CA THR A 32 7.24 -13.92 6.57
C THR A 32 8.34 -14.04 7.62
N ARG A 33 8.14 -13.34 8.73
CA ARG A 33 8.88 -13.61 9.97
C ARG A 33 8.36 -14.88 10.64
N GLY A 34 9.14 -15.51 11.48
CA GLY A 34 8.78 -16.70 12.21
C GLY A 34 7.41 -16.62 12.91
N GLY A 35 6.67 -17.73 12.90
CA GLY A 35 5.34 -17.85 13.51
C GLY A 35 4.17 -17.26 12.69
N SER A 36 4.42 -16.77 11.49
CA SER A 36 3.38 -16.18 10.63
C SER A 36 3.12 -16.98 9.35
N ALA A 37 3.86 -18.06 9.12
CA ALA A 37 3.65 -18.93 7.97
C ALA A 37 2.31 -19.67 8.07
N ARG A 38 1.71 -19.92 6.93
CA ARG A 38 0.48 -20.71 6.77
C ARG A 38 0.83 -22.01 6.06
N ALA A 39 -0.11 -22.95 6.00
CA ALA A 39 0.07 -24.17 5.26
C ALA A 39 0.31 -23.90 3.77
N ASP A 40 1.25 -24.64 3.19
CA ASP A 40 1.53 -24.60 1.76
C ASP A 40 0.32 -25.04 0.93
N SER A 41 0.25 -24.53 -0.26
CA SER A 41 -0.75 -24.92 -1.27
C SER A 41 -0.08 -25.09 -2.64
N PRO A 42 -0.73 -25.68 -3.63
CA PRO A 42 -0.19 -25.75 -5.00
C PRO A 42 0.14 -24.40 -5.64
N PHE A 43 -0.47 -23.34 -5.13
CA PHE A 43 -0.28 -21.94 -5.59
C PHE A 43 0.81 -21.22 -4.79
N CYS A 44 0.88 -21.43 -3.47
CA CYS A 44 1.68 -20.60 -2.56
C CYS A 44 2.47 -21.47 -1.58
N THR A 45 3.79 -21.29 -1.56
CA THR A 45 4.70 -21.88 -0.56
C THR A 45 5.10 -20.80 0.43
N TRP A 46 5.03 -21.12 1.73
CA TRP A 46 5.40 -20.19 2.79
C TRP A 46 6.84 -20.45 3.24
N LYS A 47 7.62 -19.37 3.34
CA LYS A 47 9.00 -19.37 3.83
C LYS A 47 9.13 -18.42 5.00
N GLU A 48 9.65 -18.92 6.11
CA GLU A 48 10.04 -18.09 7.25
C GLU A 48 11.50 -17.69 7.11
N THR A 49 11.80 -16.42 7.39
CA THR A 49 13.16 -15.87 7.33
C THR A 49 13.45 -15.03 8.59
N ASP A 50 14.72 -14.96 8.94
CA ASP A 50 15.26 -14.09 9.97
C ASP A 50 15.70 -12.73 9.42
N TRP A 51 15.39 -12.47 8.15
CA TRP A 51 15.80 -11.28 7.39
C TRP A 51 17.30 -11.14 7.13
N SER A 52 18.12 -12.16 7.41
CA SER A 52 19.49 -12.21 6.91
C SER A 52 19.50 -12.40 5.39
N VAL A 53 20.54 -11.89 4.72
CA VAL A 53 20.74 -12.03 3.27
C VAL A 53 20.68 -13.51 2.88
N LYS A 54 21.40 -14.36 3.61
CA LYS A 54 21.44 -15.80 3.35
C LYS A 54 20.05 -16.47 3.42
N SER A 55 19.28 -16.17 4.44
CA SER A 55 17.92 -16.71 4.62
C SER A 55 16.99 -16.23 3.52
N LEU A 56 17.07 -14.94 3.15
CA LEU A 56 16.30 -14.36 2.06
C LEU A 56 16.71 -14.93 0.70
N ALA A 57 17.99 -15.11 0.41
CA ALA A 57 18.47 -15.68 -0.86
C ALA A 57 17.89 -17.09 -1.08
N VAL A 58 17.91 -17.95 -0.06
CA VAL A 58 17.27 -19.28 -0.10
C VAL A 58 15.75 -19.17 -0.34
N ALA A 59 15.09 -18.19 0.26
CA ALA A 59 13.65 -17.98 0.06
C ALA A 59 13.32 -17.47 -1.35
N LEU A 60 14.25 -16.79 -2.00
CA LEU A 60 14.12 -16.21 -3.34
C LEU A 60 14.52 -17.15 -4.48
N GLU A 61 15.02 -18.36 -4.20
CA GLU A 61 15.44 -19.29 -5.25
C GLU A 61 14.35 -19.49 -6.32
N GLY A 62 14.71 -19.20 -7.57
CA GLY A 62 13.83 -19.32 -8.73
C GLY A 62 12.68 -18.32 -8.76
N ALA A 63 12.74 -17.24 -8.00
CA ALA A 63 11.79 -16.14 -8.08
C ALA A 63 12.13 -15.24 -9.29
N ASP A 64 11.15 -14.97 -10.13
CA ASP A 64 11.26 -14.06 -11.27
C ASP A 64 11.14 -12.60 -10.82
N ALA A 65 10.33 -12.33 -9.79
CA ALA A 65 10.09 -11.00 -9.23
C ALA A 65 9.82 -11.05 -7.72
N VAL A 66 10.07 -9.93 -7.05
CA VAL A 66 9.73 -9.71 -5.65
C VAL A 66 8.69 -8.58 -5.53
N ILE A 67 7.65 -8.78 -4.72
CA ILE A 67 6.78 -7.70 -4.24
C ILE A 67 7.12 -7.46 -2.76
N HIS A 68 7.71 -6.30 -2.47
CA HIS A 68 8.18 -5.95 -1.14
C HIS A 68 7.15 -5.09 -0.39
N LEU A 69 6.31 -5.75 0.43
CA LEU A 69 5.29 -5.12 1.28
C LEU A 69 5.71 -5.03 2.75
N ALA A 70 6.71 -5.81 3.16
CA ALA A 70 7.16 -5.81 4.55
C ALA A 70 7.70 -4.43 4.94
N GLY A 71 7.34 -4.00 6.13
CA GLY A 71 7.82 -2.74 6.68
C GLY A 71 7.18 -2.45 8.03
N VAL A 72 7.88 -1.71 8.85
CA VAL A 72 7.39 -1.18 10.12
C VAL A 72 6.82 0.21 9.86
N ARG A 73 5.55 0.38 10.14
CA ARG A 73 4.87 1.68 9.97
C ARG A 73 5.01 2.57 11.20
N GLY A 74 5.43 2.00 12.33
CA GLY A 74 5.67 2.69 13.58
C GLY A 74 4.49 3.54 14.10
N THR A 75 4.56 3.94 15.32
CA THR A 75 3.66 4.92 15.94
C THR A 75 4.43 5.95 16.74
N GLY A 76 5.72 5.73 16.91
CA GLY A 76 6.62 6.52 17.72
C GLY A 76 7.37 7.60 16.94
N SER A 77 8.09 8.39 17.68
CA SER A 77 9.02 9.41 17.17
C SER A 77 10.49 8.95 17.22
N ASP A 78 10.74 7.67 17.50
CA ASP A 78 12.11 7.13 17.54
C ASP A 78 12.56 6.74 16.12
N PRO A 79 13.59 7.40 15.56
CA PRO A 79 14.15 7.04 14.25
C PRO A 79 14.60 5.58 14.16
N ALA A 80 15.01 4.95 15.27
CA ALA A 80 15.47 3.57 15.30
C ALA A 80 14.36 2.59 14.93
N GLU A 81 13.08 2.88 15.24
CA GLU A 81 11.94 2.05 14.81
C GLU A 81 11.87 1.92 13.28
N TYR A 82 12.27 2.97 12.57
CA TYR A 82 12.15 3.04 11.11
C TYR A 82 13.43 2.63 10.38
N ALA A 83 14.58 2.59 11.07
CA ALA A 83 15.85 2.14 10.51
C ALA A 83 15.76 0.69 10.00
N VAL A 84 14.94 -0.13 10.65
CA VAL A 84 14.70 -1.52 10.25
C VAL A 84 14.11 -1.63 8.83
N ASN A 85 13.35 -0.64 8.34
CA ASN A 85 12.84 -0.65 6.98
C ASN A 85 13.98 -0.59 5.95
N THR A 86 14.97 0.27 6.21
CA THR A 86 16.14 0.44 5.33
C THR A 86 17.00 -0.83 5.36
N GLU A 87 17.22 -1.42 6.53
CA GLU A 87 17.98 -2.66 6.69
C GLU A 87 17.30 -3.84 5.97
N MET A 88 16.00 -4.04 6.21
CA MET A 88 15.22 -5.08 5.52
C MET A 88 15.27 -4.94 4.00
N THR A 89 15.16 -3.70 3.49
CA THR A 89 15.22 -3.44 2.06
C THR A 89 16.61 -3.74 1.50
N ARG A 90 17.69 -3.32 2.19
CA ARG A 90 19.07 -3.61 1.79
C ARG A 90 19.32 -5.12 1.74
N ASN A 91 19.03 -5.83 2.82
CA ASN A 91 19.23 -7.28 2.89
C ASN A 91 18.44 -8.03 1.80
N LEU A 92 17.22 -7.56 1.49
CA LEU A 92 16.42 -8.11 0.40
C LEU A 92 17.07 -7.89 -0.97
N LEU A 93 17.59 -6.68 -1.24
CA LEU A 93 18.25 -6.34 -2.50
C LEU A 93 19.57 -7.14 -2.68
N GLU A 94 20.36 -7.30 -1.62
CA GLU A 94 21.54 -8.17 -1.63
C GLU A 94 21.15 -9.63 -1.92
N ALA A 95 20.14 -10.14 -1.24
CA ALA A 95 19.63 -11.49 -1.46
C ALA A 95 19.08 -11.69 -2.89
N MET A 96 18.45 -10.68 -3.48
CA MET A 96 18.00 -10.69 -4.87
C MET A 96 19.20 -10.81 -5.84
N ALA A 97 20.30 -10.08 -5.57
CA ALA A 97 21.52 -10.18 -6.37
C ALA A 97 22.11 -11.58 -6.31
N GLU A 98 22.20 -12.19 -5.10
CA GLU A 98 22.68 -13.57 -4.92
C GLU A 98 21.78 -14.61 -5.60
N ALA A 99 20.45 -14.46 -5.47
CA ALA A 99 19.47 -15.40 -6.06
C ALA A 99 19.25 -15.18 -7.57
N GLY A 100 19.79 -14.13 -8.16
CA GLY A 100 19.60 -13.79 -9.57
C GLY A 100 18.23 -13.20 -9.92
N THR A 101 17.44 -12.79 -8.92
CA THR A 101 16.12 -12.15 -9.13
C THR A 101 16.30 -10.71 -9.58
N LYS A 102 15.67 -10.32 -10.70
CA LYS A 102 15.95 -9.05 -11.41
C LYS A 102 14.82 -8.03 -11.34
N ARG A 103 13.70 -8.32 -10.73
CA ARG A 103 12.54 -7.42 -10.66
C ARG A 103 12.10 -7.22 -9.22
N ILE A 104 11.94 -5.95 -8.81
CA ILE A 104 11.31 -5.59 -7.52
C ILE A 104 10.13 -4.67 -7.71
N VAL A 105 9.01 -4.95 -7.04
CA VAL A 105 7.89 -4.01 -6.85
C VAL A 105 7.84 -3.61 -5.38
N PHE A 106 8.01 -2.33 -5.11
CA PHE A 106 8.15 -1.79 -3.76
C PHE A 106 6.93 -0.98 -3.34
N ALA A 107 6.35 -1.34 -2.21
CA ALA A 107 5.30 -0.56 -1.56
C ALA A 107 5.91 0.65 -0.83
N SER A 108 5.94 1.78 -1.51
CA SER A 108 6.26 3.08 -0.92
C SER A 108 5.00 3.75 -0.35
N THR A 109 5.00 5.04 -0.12
CA THR A 109 3.92 5.75 0.57
C THR A 109 3.78 7.19 0.07
N ILE A 110 2.58 7.75 0.13
CA ILE A 110 2.32 9.18 -0.06
C ILE A 110 3.14 10.06 0.91
N SER A 111 3.54 9.51 2.06
CA SER A 111 4.31 10.26 3.08
C SER A 111 5.75 10.59 2.67
N VAL A 112 6.22 10.15 1.50
CA VAL A 112 7.53 10.53 0.96
C VAL A 112 7.56 11.98 0.45
N TYR A 113 6.40 12.54 0.09
CA TYR A 113 6.32 13.88 -0.46
C TYR A 113 6.51 14.99 0.57
N ASP A 114 6.90 16.16 0.09
CA ASP A 114 7.06 17.37 0.89
C ASP A 114 5.73 18.11 1.03
N ASP A 115 5.39 18.52 2.27
CA ASP A 115 4.19 19.33 2.54
C ASP A 115 4.25 20.75 1.95
N GLU A 116 5.47 21.26 1.71
CA GLU A 116 5.69 22.62 1.21
C GLU A 116 5.48 22.73 -0.30
N ASN A 117 5.42 21.60 -1.00
CA ASN A 117 5.14 21.59 -2.43
C ASN A 117 3.65 21.57 -2.71
N GLY A 118 3.27 22.23 -3.80
CA GLY A 118 1.89 22.25 -4.26
C GLY A 118 1.32 20.86 -4.50
N ILE A 119 0.14 20.63 -3.99
CA ILE A 119 -0.67 19.44 -4.25
C ILE A 119 -1.58 19.70 -5.47
N PRO A 120 -1.94 18.67 -6.27
CA PRO A 120 -1.60 17.24 -6.10
C PRO A 120 -0.15 16.92 -6.43
N TRP A 121 0.50 16.05 -5.61
CA TRP A 121 1.89 15.64 -5.86
C TRP A 121 1.99 14.71 -7.05
N LYS A 122 2.93 14.99 -7.93
CA LYS A 122 3.31 14.12 -9.05
C LYS A 122 4.49 13.22 -8.68
N GLU A 123 4.79 12.23 -9.50
CA GLU A 123 5.90 11.31 -9.23
C GLU A 123 7.27 11.99 -9.25
N ASP A 124 7.39 13.13 -9.94
CA ASP A 124 8.59 13.98 -9.99
C ASP A 124 8.60 15.11 -8.95
N SER A 125 7.57 15.23 -8.11
CA SER A 125 7.55 16.18 -6.99
C SER A 125 8.66 15.87 -5.99
N ALA A 126 9.20 16.91 -5.34
CA ALA A 126 10.27 16.78 -4.36
C ALA A 126 9.90 15.86 -3.20
N LEU A 127 10.87 15.07 -2.75
CA LEU A 127 10.76 14.16 -1.64
C LEU A 127 11.50 14.71 -0.42
N LYS A 128 10.83 14.79 0.73
CA LYS A 128 11.44 15.23 1.99
C LYS A 128 11.04 14.33 3.16
N GLY A 129 9.94 13.61 3.02
CA GLY A 129 9.36 12.80 4.08
C GLY A 129 8.55 13.65 5.07
N ARG A 130 7.25 13.47 5.06
CA ARG A 130 6.32 14.15 6.01
C ARG A 130 6.39 13.56 7.40
N THR A 131 6.93 12.38 7.52
CA THR A 131 7.08 11.61 8.75
C THR A 131 8.37 10.80 8.70
N MET A 132 8.86 10.35 9.85
CA MET A 132 10.02 9.44 9.92
C MET A 132 9.79 8.15 9.10
N TYR A 133 8.55 7.69 9.03
CA TYR A 133 8.18 6.60 8.13
C TYR A 133 8.41 6.98 6.66
N GLY A 134 7.96 8.16 6.23
CA GLY A 134 8.20 8.68 4.89
C GLY A 134 9.68 8.81 4.57
N GLU A 135 10.48 9.35 5.49
CA GLU A 135 11.94 9.43 5.34
C GLU A 135 12.58 8.05 5.18
N SER A 136 12.15 7.05 5.97
CA SER A 136 12.66 5.68 5.82
C SER A 136 12.32 5.09 4.46
N LYS A 137 11.13 5.39 3.92
CA LYS A 137 10.73 4.93 2.59
C LYS A 137 11.50 5.62 1.47
N ILE A 138 11.84 6.91 1.60
CA ILE A 138 12.74 7.61 0.67
C ILE A 138 14.12 6.92 0.62
N LYS A 139 14.68 6.56 1.78
CA LYS A 139 15.94 5.82 1.84
C LYS A 139 15.83 4.45 1.13
N CYS A 140 14.70 3.75 1.30
CA CYS A 140 14.45 2.49 0.60
C CYS A 140 14.34 2.69 -0.93
N GLU A 141 13.63 3.73 -1.40
CA GLU A 141 13.59 4.08 -2.83
C GLU A 141 15.00 4.36 -3.38
N GLY A 142 15.84 5.09 -2.62
CA GLY A 142 17.23 5.34 -2.97
C GLY A 142 18.07 4.06 -3.12
N LEU A 143 17.95 3.13 -2.18
CA LEU A 143 18.61 1.82 -2.26
C LEU A 143 18.16 1.04 -3.50
N ILE A 144 16.88 1.06 -3.84
CA ILE A 144 16.36 0.36 -5.02
C ILE A 144 16.98 0.96 -6.30
N HIS A 145 17.10 2.29 -6.40
CA HIS A 145 17.74 2.93 -7.53
C HIS A 145 19.23 2.58 -7.65
N GLU A 146 19.96 2.58 -6.52
CA GLU A 146 21.37 2.21 -6.44
C GLU A 146 21.57 0.76 -6.93
N TYR A 147 20.85 -0.20 -6.35
CA TYR A 147 20.96 -1.60 -6.75
C TYR A 147 20.46 -1.87 -8.18
N ALA A 148 19.48 -1.13 -8.66
CA ALA A 148 19.03 -1.21 -10.04
C ALA A 148 20.15 -0.83 -11.01
N ALA A 149 20.88 0.26 -10.72
CA ALA A 149 22.00 0.71 -11.53
C ALA A 149 23.18 -0.29 -11.49
N ASP A 150 23.52 -0.80 -10.29
CA ASP A 150 24.71 -1.63 -10.09
C ASP A 150 24.51 -3.09 -10.55
N HIS A 151 23.31 -3.64 -10.40
CA HIS A 151 23.00 -5.06 -10.64
C HIS A 151 22.04 -5.31 -11.82
N GLY A 152 21.61 -4.26 -12.53
CA GLY A 152 20.68 -4.36 -13.64
C GLY A 152 19.29 -4.85 -13.22
N PHE A 153 18.81 -4.43 -12.04
CA PHE A 153 17.44 -4.68 -11.61
C PHE A 153 16.48 -3.76 -12.36
N THR A 154 15.26 -4.22 -12.51
CA THR A 154 14.13 -3.36 -12.88
C THR A 154 13.20 -3.18 -11.68
N TYR A 155 12.54 -2.05 -11.58
CA TYR A 155 11.70 -1.77 -10.43
C TYR A 155 10.33 -1.17 -10.78
N GLY A 156 9.37 -1.44 -9.89
CA GLY A 156 8.10 -0.72 -9.80
C GLY A 156 7.98 -0.12 -8.40
N ILE A 157 8.11 1.18 -8.26
CA ILE A 157 7.90 1.87 -6.97
C ILE A 157 6.47 2.40 -6.95
N VAL A 158 5.67 1.95 -5.97
CA VAL A 158 4.26 2.36 -5.82
C VAL A 158 4.15 3.26 -4.60
N ARG A 159 3.92 4.55 -4.79
CA ARG A 159 3.65 5.51 -3.72
C ARG A 159 2.17 5.48 -3.41
N ILE A 160 1.84 4.91 -2.27
CA ILE A 160 0.50 4.46 -1.92
C ILE A 160 -0.20 5.51 -1.06
N ALA A 161 -1.43 5.90 -1.42
CA ALA A 161 -2.35 6.68 -0.61
C ALA A 161 -2.78 5.93 0.67
N GLN A 162 -3.71 6.45 1.44
CA GLN A 162 -4.26 5.72 2.58
C GLN A 162 -5.05 4.51 2.08
N VAL A 163 -4.66 3.31 2.53
CA VAL A 163 -5.34 2.08 2.10
C VAL A 163 -6.57 1.86 2.96
N LEU A 164 -7.68 1.58 2.31
CA LEU A 164 -8.90 1.12 2.97
C LEU A 164 -9.29 -0.26 2.44
N GLY A 165 -9.96 -1.03 3.25
CA GLY A 165 -10.42 -2.36 2.85
C GLY A 165 -10.63 -3.27 4.04
N GLU A 166 -11.14 -4.45 3.75
CA GLU A 166 -11.44 -5.46 4.74
C GLU A 166 -10.16 -6.08 5.31
N GLY A 167 -10.16 -6.34 6.60
CA GLY A 167 -9.03 -6.94 7.30
C GLY A 167 -7.95 -5.94 7.75
N GLU A 168 -8.17 -4.63 7.61
CA GLU A 168 -7.32 -3.62 8.24
C GLU A 168 -7.45 -3.71 9.77
N LYS A 169 -6.36 -4.12 10.41
CA LYS A 169 -6.33 -4.31 11.87
C LYS A 169 -6.20 -3.00 12.64
N ARG A 170 -5.66 -1.97 12.00
CA ARG A 170 -5.46 -0.67 12.63
C ARG A 170 -6.73 0.16 12.50
N ARG A 171 -7.49 0.23 13.58
CA ARG A 171 -8.70 1.04 13.62
C ARG A 171 -8.36 2.52 13.46
N GLY A 172 -8.84 3.11 12.38
CA GLY A 172 -8.76 4.53 12.08
C GLY A 172 -10.14 5.16 11.94
N MET A 173 -10.19 6.43 11.53
CA MET A 173 -11.43 7.17 11.32
C MET A 173 -12.42 6.41 10.42
N MET A 174 -11.95 5.82 9.33
CA MET A 174 -12.80 5.11 8.38
C MET A 174 -13.55 3.94 9.05
N ASN A 175 -12.84 3.12 9.84
CA ASN A 175 -13.45 2.00 10.56
C ASN A 175 -14.50 2.50 11.57
N VAL A 176 -14.18 3.61 12.28
CA VAL A 176 -15.13 4.22 13.23
C VAL A 176 -16.38 4.71 12.52
N PHE A 177 -16.24 5.36 11.37
CA PHE A 177 -17.39 5.83 10.59
C PHE A 177 -18.25 4.68 10.09
N ILE A 178 -17.61 3.63 9.54
CA ILE A 178 -18.33 2.44 9.05
C ILE A 178 -19.11 1.76 10.18
N ASP A 179 -18.44 1.45 11.29
CA ASP A 179 -19.08 0.79 12.44
C ASP A 179 -20.24 1.61 13.02
N THR A 180 -20.02 2.93 13.14
CA THR A 180 -21.05 3.84 13.66
C THR A 180 -22.24 3.93 12.72
N ALA A 181 -22.01 4.06 11.42
CA ALA A 181 -23.10 4.11 10.44
C ALA A 181 -23.86 2.78 10.36
N ALA A 182 -23.14 1.64 10.37
CA ALA A 182 -23.75 0.31 10.35
C ALA A 182 -24.63 0.04 11.59
N SER A 183 -24.28 0.63 12.73
CA SER A 183 -25.10 0.55 13.96
C SER A 183 -26.18 1.63 14.06
N GLY A 184 -26.35 2.50 13.06
CA GLY A 184 -27.33 3.59 13.06
C GLY A 184 -26.98 4.76 13.99
N GLY A 185 -25.72 4.91 14.36
CA GLY A 185 -25.23 6.01 15.19
C GLY A 185 -24.92 7.28 14.42
N ALA A 186 -24.81 8.42 15.11
CA ALA A 186 -24.39 9.68 14.53
C ALA A 186 -22.88 9.72 14.28
N LEU A 187 -22.46 10.04 13.05
CA LEU A 187 -21.05 10.23 12.72
C LEU A 187 -20.56 11.57 13.24
N LYS A 188 -19.37 11.59 13.86
CA LYS A 188 -18.77 12.80 14.42
C LYS A 188 -17.56 13.23 13.62
N VAL A 189 -17.64 14.42 13.02
CA VAL A 189 -16.55 15.07 12.28
C VAL A 189 -16.02 16.22 13.14
N ILE A 190 -14.70 16.20 13.39
CA ILE A 190 -14.01 17.19 14.23
C ILE A 190 -13.10 18.06 13.36
N GLY A 191 -13.03 19.34 13.65
CA GLY A 191 -12.27 20.34 12.91
C GLY A 191 -13.06 20.90 11.73
N LYS A 192 -12.48 21.86 11.01
CA LYS A 192 -13.13 22.53 9.87
C LYS A 192 -13.42 21.60 8.68
N SER A 193 -12.75 20.46 8.64
CA SER A 193 -12.88 19.44 7.57
C SER A 193 -12.62 20.02 6.16
N GLU A 194 -11.61 20.88 6.04
CA GLU A 194 -11.16 21.44 4.77
C GLU A 194 -10.04 20.61 4.11
N ALA A 195 -9.28 19.89 4.93
CA ALA A 195 -8.15 19.08 4.47
C ALA A 195 -8.61 17.83 3.74
N LYS A 196 -8.33 17.76 2.45
CA LYS A 196 -8.59 16.57 1.63
C LYS A 196 -7.49 15.52 1.78
N ARG A 197 -7.89 14.27 1.83
CA ARG A 197 -7.00 13.10 1.87
C ARG A 197 -7.39 12.08 0.81
N GLN A 198 -6.40 11.44 0.23
CA GLN A 198 -6.62 10.44 -0.79
C GLN A 198 -6.52 9.03 -0.20
N TYR A 199 -7.34 8.15 -0.72
CA TYR A 199 -7.40 6.74 -0.35
C TYR A 199 -7.14 5.85 -1.56
N ILE A 200 -6.99 4.56 -1.32
CA ILE A 200 -7.03 3.51 -2.33
C ILE A 200 -7.64 2.25 -1.72
N TYR A 201 -8.50 1.59 -2.48
CA TYR A 201 -9.05 0.31 -2.06
C TYR A 201 -7.99 -0.78 -2.15
N VAL A 202 -7.90 -1.63 -1.13
CA VAL A 202 -6.84 -2.65 -1.02
C VAL A 202 -6.82 -3.61 -2.20
N LYS A 203 -7.96 -3.88 -2.80
CA LYS A 203 -8.09 -4.77 -3.97
C LYS A 203 -7.51 -4.13 -5.23
N ASP A 204 -7.79 -2.84 -5.47
CA ASP A 204 -7.19 -2.10 -6.59
C ASP A 204 -5.67 -2.01 -6.43
N LEU A 205 -5.21 -1.74 -5.21
CA LEU A 205 -3.78 -1.74 -4.91
C LEU A 205 -3.13 -3.10 -5.20
N ALA A 206 -3.80 -4.20 -4.81
CA ALA A 206 -3.32 -5.54 -5.07
C ALA A 206 -3.18 -5.84 -6.59
N GLU A 207 -4.15 -5.40 -7.39
CA GLU A 207 -4.09 -5.54 -8.85
C GLU A 207 -2.94 -4.71 -9.47
N ILE A 208 -2.72 -3.47 -9.00
CA ILE A 208 -1.61 -2.62 -9.43
C ILE A 208 -0.27 -3.30 -9.13
N LEU A 209 -0.07 -3.76 -7.89
CA LEU A 209 1.15 -4.45 -7.46
C LEU A 209 1.41 -5.72 -8.28
N ALA A 210 0.37 -6.52 -8.49
CA ALA A 210 0.45 -7.76 -9.27
C ALA A 210 0.82 -7.49 -10.75
N ALA A 211 0.21 -6.48 -11.37
CA ALA A 211 0.49 -6.12 -12.76
C ALA A 211 1.91 -5.55 -12.93
N LEU A 212 2.38 -4.74 -11.98
CA LEU A 212 3.77 -4.24 -12.00
C LEU A 212 4.81 -5.36 -11.84
N ALA A 213 4.49 -6.44 -11.12
CA ALA A 213 5.38 -7.57 -10.94
C ALA A 213 5.36 -8.56 -12.12
N ALA A 214 4.17 -8.84 -12.64
CA ALA A 214 3.97 -9.88 -13.67
C ALA A 214 3.96 -9.33 -15.10
N GLY A 215 3.81 -8.04 -15.28
CA GLY A 215 3.46 -7.42 -16.56
C GLY A 215 1.97 -7.53 -16.86
N SER A 216 1.52 -6.75 -17.82
CA SER A 216 0.17 -6.78 -18.42
C SER A 216 0.25 -6.13 -19.81
N ASP A 217 -0.86 -6.12 -20.55
CA ASP A 217 -0.90 -5.47 -21.88
C ASP A 217 -0.53 -3.98 -21.81
N ALA A 218 -0.80 -3.33 -20.67
CA ALA A 218 -0.52 -1.92 -20.44
C ALA A 218 0.76 -1.66 -19.60
N VAL A 219 1.31 -2.69 -18.95
CA VAL A 219 2.47 -2.58 -18.04
C VAL A 219 3.60 -3.49 -18.51
N ASP A 220 4.68 -2.87 -18.97
CA ASP A 220 5.92 -3.57 -19.26
C ASP A 220 6.72 -3.79 -17.97
N ALA A 221 6.69 -5.02 -17.44
CA ALA A 221 7.44 -5.38 -16.24
C ALA A 221 8.97 -5.32 -16.43
N GLY A 222 9.47 -5.23 -17.67
CA GLY A 222 10.89 -5.03 -17.96
C GLY A 222 11.35 -3.57 -17.83
N LYS A 223 10.46 -2.62 -17.53
CA LYS A 223 10.79 -1.19 -17.41
C LYS A 223 10.63 -0.68 -16.00
N ASP A 224 11.50 0.26 -15.65
CA ASP A 224 11.42 0.99 -14.40
C ASP A 224 10.20 1.89 -14.36
N THR A 225 9.51 1.87 -13.25
CA THR A 225 8.28 2.65 -13.08
C THR A 225 8.16 3.14 -11.65
N ILE A 226 7.90 4.45 -11.50
CA ILE A 226 7.39 5.02 -10.24
C ILE A 226 5.96 5.46 -10.53
N VAL A 227 5.01 5.11 -9.65
CA VAL A 227 3.61 5.46 -9.84
C VAL A 227 2.91 5.82 -8.53
N ASN A 228 2.10 6.86 -8.57
CA ASN A 228 1.20 7.23 -7.50
C ASN A 228 -0.05 6.35 -7.55
N ALA A 229 -0.35 5.65 -6.45
CA ALA A 229 -1.51 4.79 -6.34
C ALA A 229 -2.53 5.37 -5.37
N GLY A 230 -3.64 5.87 -5.90
CA GLY A 230 -4.74 6.48 -5.17
C GLY A 230 -6.03 6.47 -5.98
N MET A 231 -7.15 6.71 -5.31
CA MET A 231 -8.45 6.94 -5.94
C MET A 231 -8.37 8.19 -6.83
N PRO A 232 -9.28 8.31 -7.83
CA PRO A 232 -9.31 9.49 -8.71
C PRO A 232 -9.45 10.80 -7.94
N GLU A 233 -10.20 10.79 -6.84
CA GLU A 233 -10.52 11.96 -6.03
C GLU A 233 -9.92 11.87 -4.62
N ALA A 234 -9.76 13.05 -4.00
CA ALA A 234 -9.42 13.19 -2.59
C ALA A 234 -10.61 13.80 -1.84
N TYR A 235 -10.83 13.39 -0.60
CA TYR A 235 -12.03 13.70 0.18
C TYR A 235 -11.69 14.34 1.51
N THR A 236 -12.54 15.26 1.96
CA THR A 236 -12.57 15.76 3.34
C THR A 236 -13.23 14.72 4.26
N ASN A 237 -13.03 14.83 5.56
CA ASN A 237 -13.69 13.95 6.52
C ASN A 237 -15.22 14.06 6.45
N LEU A 238 -15.74 15.26 6.19
CA LEU A 238 -17.19 15.50 6.08
C LEU A 238 -17.77 14.84 4.83
N GLU A 239 -17.08 14.95 3.69
CA GLU A 239 -17.48 14.26 2.46
C GLU A 239 -17.49 12.72 2.67
N ILE A 240 -16.46 12.18 3.33
CA ILE A 240 -16.39 10.74 3.65
C ILE A 240 -17.56 10.34 4.56
N ALA A 241 -17.86 11.10 5.63
CA ALA A 241 -18.99 10.81 6.51
C ALA A 241 -20.31 10.77 5.75
N GLY A 242 -20.54 11.72 4.82
CA GLY A 242 -21.71 11.72 3.96
C GLY A 242 -21.81 10.49 3.05
N ILE A 243 -20.69 10.06 2.45
CA ILE A 243 -20.63 8.86 1.60
C ILE A 243 -20.92 7.60 2.44
N VAL A 244 -20.28 7.48 3.60
CA VAL A 244 -20.50 6.34 4.50
C VAL A 244 -21.97 6.25 4.91
N ASN A 245 -22.61 7.36 5.31
CA ASN A 245 -24.02 7.37 5.64
C ASN A 245 -24.89 6.88 4.47
N ARG A 246 -24.64 7.38 3.26
CA ARG A 246 -25.40 6.92 2.06
C ARG A 246 -25.22 5.43 1.81
N VAL A 247 -23.98 4.95 1.77
CA VAL A 247 -23.69 3.54 1.47
C VAL A 247 -24.29 2.61 2.53
N TYR A 248 -24.21 2.95 3.80
CA TYR A 248 -24.73 2.11 4.87
C TYR A 248 -26.23 2.33 5.16
N GLY A 249 -26.88 3.28 4.48
CA GLY A 249 -28.28 3.60 4.68
C GLY A 249 -28.57 4.25 6.03
N ASN A 250 -27.55 4.89 6.62
CA ASN A 250 -27.69 5.59 7.88
C ASN A 250 -28.30 6.97 7.64
N THR A 251 -29.43 7.23 8.29
CA THR A 251 -30.17 8.50 8.16
C THR A 251 -29.89 9.47 9.32
N THR A 252 -29.03 9.10 10.25
CA THR A 252 -28.64 9.99 11.36
C THR A 252 -27.85 11.18 10.86
N THR A 253 -28.01 12.31 11.50
CA THR A 253 -27.26 13.54 11.19
C THR A 253 -25.77 13.35 11.48
N ILE A 254 -24.93 14.01 10.68
CA ILE A 254 -23.50 14.12 10.98
C ILE A 254 -23.34 15.21 12.05
N GLU A 255 -22.76 14.84 13.18
CA GLU A 255 -22.35 15.83 14.19
C GLU A 255 -21.07 16.50 13.70
N TYR A 256 -21.08 17.83 13.59
CA TYR A 256 -19.96 18.59 13.08
C TYR A 256 -19.50 19.62 14.11
N ASP A 257 -18.24 19.50 14.53
CA ASP A 257 -17.60 20.40 15.49
C ASP A 257 -16.46 21.16 14.79
N ASP A 258 -16.72 22.36 14.29
CA ASP A 258 -15.75 23.23 13.63
C ASP A 258 -14.98 24.13 14.62
N SER A 259 -15.34 24.13 15.90
CA SER A 259 -14.65 24.89 16.96
C SER A 259 -13.29 24.28 17.32
N SER A 260 -13.11 23.00 17.08
CA SER A 260 -11.84 22.31 17.30
C SER A 260 -10.85 22.60 16.16
N PRO A 261 -9.55 22.77 16.46
CA PRO A 261 -8.56 23.02 15.43
C PRO A 261 -8.41 21.82 14.49
N GLU A 262 -8.38 22.06 13.19
CA GLU A 262 -8.02 21.03 12.23
C GLU A 262 -6.51 20.80 12.25
N THR A 263 -6.11 19.62 12.73
CA THR A 263 -4.70 19.22 12.80
C THR A 263 -4.21 18.46 11.57
N ILE A 264 -5.14 18.11 10.68
CA ILE A 264 -4.87 17.31 9.49
C ILE A 264 -4.49 18.25 8.34
N LYS A 265 -3.36 17.95 7.70
CA LYS A 265 -2.94 18.65 6.48
C LYS A 265 -3.45 17.90 5.23
N PRO A 266 -3.77 18.64 4.14
CA PRO A 266 -4.13 18.03 2.87
C PRO A 266 -3.05 17.04 2.38
N SER A 267 -3.49 15.95 1.76
CA SER A 267 -2.58 14.87 1.35
C SER A 267 -3.16 14.08 0.18
N TYR A 268 -2.82 14.48 -1.05
CA TYR A 268 -3.26 13.77 -2.26
C TYR A 268 -2.27 13.96 -3.42
N MET A 269 -2.30 12.99 -4.32
CA MET A 269 -1.37 12.83 -5.43
C MET A 269 -2.10 12.94 -6.77
N ASP A 270 -1.38 13.34 -7.80
CA ASP A 270 -1.81 13.19 -9.19
C ASP A 270 -1.69 11.70 -9.58
N THR A 271 -2.79 11.11 -10.01
CA THR A 271 -2.87 9.71 -10.44
C THR A 271 -2.98 9.56 -11.96
N SER A 272 -2.69 10.60 -12.72
CA SER A 272 -2.78 10.59 -14.19
C SER A 272 -1.87 9.52 -14.82
N LYS A 273 -0.70 9.26 -14.24
CA LYS A 273 0.21 8.21 -14.70
C LYS A 273 -0.38 6.82 -14.48
N LEU A 274 -1.02 6.60 -13.33
CA LEU A 274 -1.72 5.35 -13.02
C LEU A 274 -2.81 5.06 -14.06
N LYS A 275 -3.62 6.09 -14.39
CA LYS A 275 -4.63 6.01 -15.44
C LYS A 275 -4.05 5.70 -16.81
N LYS A 276 -2.90 6.29 -17.18
CA LYS A 276 -2.20 5.97 -18.45
C LYS A 276 -1.68 4.54 -18.51
N LEU A 277 -1.42 3.92 -17.38
CA LEU A 277 -1.07 2.49 -17.26
C LEU A 277 -2.30 1.58 -17.28
N GLY A 278 -3.48 2.12 -17.57
CA GLY A 278 -4.73 1.35 -17.71
C GLY A 278 -5.44 1.01 -16.40
N PHE A 279 -5.00 1.55 -15.27
CA PHE A 279 -5.67 1.32 -13.99
C PHE A 279 -6.72 2.39 -13.73
N MET A 280 -7.88 1.94 -13.28
CA MET A 280 -9.03 2.77 -12.91
C MET A 280 -9.50 2.35 -11.50
N PRO A 281 -8.81 2.79 -10.44
CA PRO A 281 -9.24 2.49 -9.09
C PRO A 281 -10.66 2.99 -8.83
N LEU A 282 -11.40 2.24 -8.03
CA LEU A 282 -12.73 2.62 -7.57
C LEU A 282 -12.68 3.97 -6.84
N ASP A 283 -13.77 4.72 -6.90
CA ASP A 283 -13.97 5.88 -6.05
C ASP A 283 -14.37 5.45 -4.62
N MET A 284 -14.55 6.41 -3.72
CA MET A 284 -14.87 6.12 -2.31
C MET A 284 -16.22 5.40 -2.14
N GLU A 285 -17.24 5.81 -2.89
CA GLU A 285 -18.58 5.24 -2.77
C GLU A 285 -18.66 3.83 -3.36
N GLU A 286 -18.00 3.62 -4.50
CA GLU A 286 -17.86 2.30 -5.13
C GLU A 286 -17.09 1.33 -4.23
N ALA A 287 -15.97 1.75 -3.66
CA ALA A 287 -15.15 0.94 -2.78
C ALA A 287 -15.91 0.53 -1.51
N LEU A 288 -16.59 1.48 -0.85
CA LEU A 288 -17.40 1.21 0.34
C LEU A 288 -18.60 0.32 0.02
N THR A 289 -19.22 0.48 -1.15
CA THR A 289 -20.30 -0.37 -1.61
C THR A 289 -19.84 -1.80 -1.81
N GLU A 290 -18.68 -1.99 -2.45
CA GLU A 290 -18.09 -3.32 -2.61
C GLU A 290 -17.75 -3.96 -1.26
N MET A 291 -17.15 -3.21 -0.33
CA MET A 291 -16.85 -3.66 1.03
C MET A 291 -18.11 -4.13 1.76
N LYS A 292 -19.19 -3.35 1.71
CA LYS A 292 -20.48 -3.71 2.32
C LYS A 292 -21.06 -4.99 1.72
N ASN A 293 -21.02 -5.13 0.39
CA ASN A 293 -21.58 -6.29 -0.33
C ASN A 293 -20.81 -7.59 -0.06
N ARG A 294 -19.54 -7.51 0.31
CA ARG A 294 -18.74 -8.68 0.70
C ARG A 294 -19.14 -9.24 2.08
N GLY A 295 -20.06 -8.59 2.78
CA GLY A 295 -20.59 -9.04 4.06
C GLY A 295 -19.57 -9.01 5.19
N LEU A 296 -18.57 -8.15 5.06
CA LEU A 296 -17.53 -8.03 6.06
C LEU A 296 -17.93 -6.91 7.03
N GLU A 297 -18.59 -7.31 8.11
CA GLU A 297 -18.66 -6.48 9.30
C GLU A 297 -17.24 -6.38 9.88
N TYR A 298 -16.81 -5.16 10.21
CA TYR A 298 -15.52 -4.91 10.84
C TYR A 298 -15.55 -5.26 12.33
#